data_4a8d765e9d8d4066f1715be23592fbd0
#
_entry.id   4a8d765e9d8d4066f1715be23592fbd0
#
_cell.length_a   1.000
_cell.length_b   1.000
_cell.length_c   1.000
_cell.angle_alpha   90.00
_cell.angle_beta   90.00
_cell.angle_gamma   90.00
#
_symmetry.space_group_name_H-M   'P 1'
#
loop_
_entity.id
_entity.type
_entity.pdbx_description
1 polymer ?
#
loop_
_entity_poly.entity_id
_entity_poly.type
_entity_poly.pdbx_seq_one_letter_code
_entity_poly.pdbx_strand_id
1 'polypeptide(L)'
;MGSVADDTERRRLKAIGVYDVLDTPPEQQFDDLVNLASQFCHAPIALMSLVDTGRVFFKARVGTTVSEIQRELAFCDHAIRRPGELMVVPDASKDIRFCDSPLVTGDYHLRFYAGMPLTTPTGETIGALCVLDTEARELSDGEADALKRLTRQVVNQLELRRTASENARLYVDALRTARRAEHAATHDDLTCLPNRTLFGERVAECIARSQTDTNFRYAVGFVDLDHFKVVNDGLGHAAGDLLLTTVGRRLTDALRTAAGTPMVARFGGDAFTVLLEDVADANAATRLLGPALTAITRPFRFGGHTLHPAASCGVVIGHSGYTKGDDLLRDADAALYRAKAAGRARVVVFDQQMHEAAIRRLSLEGMLREALDRHELILNYQPVVSLETRETVGFEALIRWKRDGRLTSPAEFIPLAEETGLIVPIGRWVLSEAVRQAAEWHRRYRGHNRPRMAVNVSRRQLEDEQLLPIVRRLLKQYSFDPSLLMLEITESTIMGDADTARGVLKELRGLGVKLAIDDFGTGYSSLSCLHEFDLDVLKLDRSFVAGLGNRRESAILRAVMELSHGLGMSVVAEGIETAEQMAFLRATDCDFGQGYLFAKPLGAAAAEAYLTTPMLKVA
;
A
#
# COMPACT_ATOMS: atom_id res chain seq x y z
N MET A 1 -45.65 2.43 46.75
CA MET A 1 -44.57 1.94 47.65
C MET A 1 -43.71 0.79 47.06
N GLY A 2 -44.12 0.12 45.97
CA GLY A 2 -43.34 -0.99 45.37
C GLY A 2 -42.08 -0.57 44.63
N SER A 3 -41.98 0.63 44.08
CA SER A 3 -40.84 1.02 43.19
C SER A 3 -39.54 1.35 43.94
N VAL A 4 -39.58 1.88 45.15
CA VAL A 4 -38.39 2.29 45.92
C VAL A 4 -37.70 1.07 46.57
N ALA A 5 -38.48 0.09 47.06
CA ALA A 5 -37.96 -1.16 47.65
C ALA A 5 -37.29 -2.02 46.57
N ASP A 6 -37.81 -2.07 45.38
CA ASP A 6 -37.20 -2.82 44.23
C ASP A 6 -35.87 -2.21 43.77
N ASP A 7 -35.77 -0.89 43.77
CA ASP A 7 -34.52 -0.20 43.39
C ASP A 7 -33.40 -0.36 44.45
N THR A 8 -33.76 -0.38 45.71
CA THR A 8 -32.81 -0.64 46.81
C THR A 8 -32.28 -2.05 46.76
N GLU A 9 -33.14 -3.04 46.55
CA GLU A 9 -32.76 -4.44 46.40
C GLU A 9 -31.86 -4.66 45.17
N ARG A 10 -32.18 -4.04 44.04
CA ARG A 10 -31.37 -4.10 42.85
C ARG A 10 -29.97 -3.52 43.08
N ARG A 11 -29.82 -2.40 43.75
CA ARG A 11 -28.53 -1.81 44.12
C ARG A 11 -27.73 -2.74 45.05
N ARG A 12 -28.36 -3.33 46.05
CA ARG A 12 -27.76 -4.27 46.97
C ARG A 12 -27.21 -5.52 46.25
N LEU A 13 -28.02 -6.12 45.36
CA LEU A 13 -27.60 -7.29 44.57
C LEU A 13 -26.47 -6.93 43.60
N LYS A 14 -26.49 -5.75 43.01
CA LYS A 14 -25.38 -5.25 42.20
C LYS A 14 -24.11 -5.08 43.04
N ALA A 15 -24.23 -4.55 44.29
CA ALA A 15 -23.10 -4.39 45.17
C ALA A 15 -22.48 -5.75 45.56
N ILE A 16 -23.27 -6.79 45.86
CA ILE A 16 -22.78 -8.12 46.15
C ILE A 16 -22.00 -8.74 44.99
N GLY A 17 -22.47 -8.51 43.73
CA GLY A 17 -21.82 -8.95 42.51
C GLY A 17 -20.44 -8.29 42.27
N VAL A 18 -20.23 -7.05 42.77
CA VAL A 18 -18.94 -6.35 42.66
C VAL A 18 -17.83 -7.03 43.44
N TYR A 19 -18.16 -7.68 44.55
CA TYR A 19 -17.17 -8.39 45.38
C TYR A 19 -16.81 -9.77 44.85
N ASP A 20 -17.63 -10.35 43.97
CA ASP A 20 -17.42 -11.66 43.34
C ASP A 20 -17.07 -12.75 44.37
N VAL A 21 -17.88 -12.81 45.44
CA VAL A 21 -17.65 -13.71 46.58
C VAL A 21 -18.67 -14.84 46.71
N LEU A 22 -19.82 -14.74 45.99
CA LEU A 22 -20.79 -15.82 45.95
C LEU A 22 -20.22 -17.03 45.23
N ASP A 23 -20.54 -18.21 45.71
CA ASP A 23 -20.12 -19.51 45.15
C ASP A 23 -18.59 -19.70 45.01
N THR A 24 -17.81 -18.87 45.71
CA THR A 24 -16.36 -19.02 45.75
C THR A 24 -15.92 -19.97 46.86
N PRO A 25 -14.76 -20.67 46.74
CA PRO A 25 -14.23 -21.53 47.79
C PRO A 25 -14.04 -20.79 49.12
N PRO A 26 -13.98 -21.52 50.26
CA PRO A 26 -13.58 -20.93 51.54
C PRO A 26 -12.26 -20.17 51.43
N GLU A 27 -12.16 -19.08 52.16
CA GLU A 27 -10.95 -18.24 52.21
C GLU A 27 -10.55 -18.03 53.68
N GLN A 28 -9.31 -18.40 54.04
CA GLN A 28 -8.80 -18.42 55.38
C GLN A 28 -9.05 -17.12 56.17
N GLN A 29 -8.91 -16.00 55.49
CA GLN A 29 -9.11 -14.66 56.07
C GLN A 29 -10.53 -14.42 56.60
N PHE A 30 -11.56 -14.99 55.95
CA PHE A 30 -12.94 -14.89 56.40
C PHE A 30 -13.24 -15.97 57.46
N ASP A 31 -12.68 -17.18 57.30
CA ASP A 31 -12.82 -18.27 58.27
C ASP A 31 -12.23 -17.86 59.60
N ASP A 32 -11.06 -17.21 59.65
CA ASP A 32 -10.44 -16.71 60.86
C ASP A 32 -11.33 -15.68 61.58
N LEU A 33 -11.93 -14.73 60.84
CA LEU A 33 -12.80 -13.72 61.44
C LEU A 33 -14.09 -14.31 62.01
N VAL A 34 -14.65 -15.33 61.35
CA VAL A 34 -15.84 -16.05 61.83
C VAL A 34 -15.50 -16.90 63.05
N ASN A 35 -14.33 -17.56 63.07
CA ASN A 35 -13.83 -18.28 64.25
C ASN A 35 -13.66 -17.34 65.44
N LEU A 36 -13.07 -16.17 65.26
CA LEU A 36 -12.94 -15.16 66.31
C LEU A 36 -14.31 -14.68 66.80
N ALA A 37 -15.29 -14.50 65.90
CA ALA A 37 -16.66 -14.13 66.32
C ALA A 37 -17.31 -15.19 67.21
N SER A 38 -17.17 -16.49 66.88
CA SER A 38 -17.61 -17.61 67.73
C SER A 38 -16.92 -17.61 69.09
N GLN A 39 -15.59 -17.42 69.11
CA GLN A 39 -14.81 -17.44 70.37
C GLN A 39 -15.13 -16.26 71.28
N PHE A 40 -15.17 -15.03 70.74
CA PHE A 40 -15.42 -13.83 71.56
C PHE A 40 -16.89 -13.72 72.03
N CYS A 41 -17.83 -14.22 71.26
CA CYS A 41 -19.24 -14.25 71.66
C CYS A 41 -19.63 -15.54 72.38
N HIS A 42 -18.70 -16.46 72.61
CA HIS A 42 -18.95 -17.77 73.27
C HIS A 42 -20.13 -18.52 72.62
N ALA A 43 -20.34 -18.36 71.30
CA ALA A 43 -21.46 -18.92 70.54
C ALA A 43 -21.00 -20.14 69.73
N PRO A 44 -21.74 -21.27 69.77
CA PRO A 44 -21.35 -22.48 69.04
C PRO A 44 -21.39 -22.36 67.55
N ILE A 45 -22.18 -21.40 67.01
CA ILE A 45 -22.32 -21.17 65.58
C ILE A 45 -21.98 -19.71 65.27
N ALA A 46 -21.12 -19.51 64.29
CA ALA A 46 -20.84 -18.19 63.72
C ALA A 46 -20.80 -18.26 62.18
N LEU A 47 -21.33 -17.24 61.52
CA LEU A 47 -21.47 -17.21 60.06
C LEU A 47 -21.11 -15.83 59.50
N MET A 48 -20.39 -15.82 58.40
CA MET A 48 -20.38 -14.70 57.47
C MET A 48 -21.38 -15.01 56.36
N SER A 49 -22.52 -14.40 56.42
CA SER A 49 -23.64 -14.60 55.49
C SER A 49 -23.67 -13.52 54.43
N LEU A 50 -24.00 -13.91 53.19
CA LEU A 50 -24.24 -13.03 52.05
C LEU A 50 -25.67 -13.29 51.57
N VAL A 51 -26.48 -12.25 51.50
CA VAL A 51 -27.91 -12.38 51.17
C VAL A 51 -28.10 -12.17 49.68
N ASP A 52 -28.33 -13.26 48.97
CA ASP A 52 -28.61 -13.27 47.51
C ASP A 52 -30.13 -13.11 47.23
N THR A 53 -30.57 -13.26 46.00
CA THR A 53 -31.96 -13.07 45.59
C THR A 53 -32.90 -14.03 46.30
N GLY A 54 -32.65 -15.32 46.26
CA GLY A 54 -33.51 -16.37 46.85
C GLY A 54 -32.85 -17.19 47.96
N ARG A 55 -31.60 -16.92 48.30
CA ARG A 55 -30.82 -17.68 49.28
C ARG A 55 -29.92 -16.77 50.11
N VAL A 56 -29.46 -17.32 51.19
CA VAL A 56 -28.36 -16.76 51.98
C VAL A 56 -27.18 -17.73 51.92
N PHE A 57 -26.11 -17.27 51.31
CA PHE A 57 -24.86 -18.03 51.13
C PHE A 57 -23.92 -17.75 52.32
N PHE A 58 -23.34 -18.80 52.89
CA PHE A 58 -22.41 -18.69 53.99
C PHE A 58 -20.97 -18.77 53.46
N LYS A 59 -20.35 -17.61 53.26
CA LYS A 59 -18.97 -17.51 52.78
C LYS A 59 -17.95 -18.10 53.75
N ALA A 60 -18.16 -17.92 55.04
CA ALA A 60 -17.40 -18.53 56.12
C ALA A 60 -18.35 -18.98 57.23
N ARG A 61 -18.04 -20.10 57.91
CA ARG A 61 -18.94 -20.70 58.89
C ARG A 61 -18.18 -21.53 59.92
N VAL A 62 -18.67 -21.50 61.14
CA VAL A 62 -18.23 -22.32 62.28
C VAL A 62 -19.45 -22.95 62.94
N GLY A 63 -19.31 -24.19 63.40
CA GLY A 63 -20.39 -24.90 64.14
C GLY A 63 -21.53 -25.43 63.23
N THR A 64 -21.41 -25.32 61.90
CA THR A 64 -22.37 -25.90 60.96
C THR A 64 -21.70 -26.37 59.68
N THR A 65 -22.28 -27.40 59.06
CA THR A 65 -21.88 -27.89 57.71
C THR A 65 -22.74 -27.29 56.59
N VAL A 66 -23.80 -26.61 56.94
CA VAL A 66 -24.72 -25.97 55.94
C VAL A 66 -24.00 -24.81 55.27
N SER A 67 -24.03 -24.78 53.95
CA SER A 67 -23.39 -23.72 53.13
C SER A 67 -24.32 -22.63 52.68
N GLU A 68 -25.63 -22.90 52.67
CA GLU A 68 -26.67 -21.93 52.27
C GLU A 68 -28.02 -22.32 52.81
N ILE A 69 -28.91 -21.37 52.95
CA ILE A 69 -30.31 -21.58 53.29
C ILE A 69 -31.23 -20.72 52.45
N GLN A 70 -32.52 -21.06 52.41
CA GLN A 70 -33.51 -20.20 51.76
C GLN A 70 -33.58 -18.83 52.45
N ARG A 71 -33.62 -17.77 51.69
CA ARG A 71 -33.58 -16.39 52.18
C ARG A 71 -34.73 -16.09 53.16
N GLU A 72 -35.90 -16.61 52.90
CA GLU A 72 -37.11 -16.40 53.73
C GLU A 72 -36.97 -16.95 55.15
N LEU A 73 -36.12 -17.95 55.35
CA LEU A 73 -35.86 -18.58 56.64
C LEU A 73 -34.77 -17.87 57.44
N ALA A 74 -33.97 -17.02 56.77
CA ALA A 74 -32.76 -16.49 57.34
C ALA A 74 -32.99 -15.28 58.24
N PHE A 75 -32.51 -15.31 59.49
CA PHE A 75 -32.45 -14.15 60.37
C PHE A 75 -31.61 -13.01 59.76
N CYS A 76 -30.62 -13.33 58.94
CA CYS A 76 -29.77 -12.35 58.27
C CYS A 76 -30.53 -11.46 57.28
N ASP A 77 -31.63 -11.93 56.63
CA ASP A 77 -32.48 -11.09 55.79
C ASP A 77 -33.16 -9.96 56.58
N HIS A 78 -33.47 -10.22 57.85
CA HIS A 78 -34.00 -9.19 58.74
C HIS A 78 -32.91 -8.24 59.22
N ALA A 79 -31.69 -8.76 59.50
CA ALA A 79 -30.57 -7.95 59.95
C ALA A 79 -30.14 -6.92 58.91
N ILE A 80 -30.10 -7.28 57.61
CA ILE A 80 -29.65 -6.37 56.51
C ILE A 80 -30.59 -5.19 56.27
N ARG A 81 -31.85 -5.24 56.76
CA ARG A 81 -32.85 -4.16 56.59
C ARG A 81 -32.55 -2.92 57.44
N ARG A 82 -31.65 -3.02 58.41
CA ARG A 82 -31.20 -1.91 59.27
C ARG A 82 -29.71 -1.74 59.19
N PRO A 83 -29.20 -1.00 58.19
CA PRO A 83 -27.75 -0.79 58.04
C PRO A 83 -27.13 -0.20 59.28
N GLY A 84 -26.03 -0.79 59.76
CA GLY A 84 -25.26 -0.31 60.89
C GLY A 84 -25.84 -0.64 62.28
N GLU A 85 -27.05 -1.22 62.38
CA GLU A 85 -27.67 -1.63 63.62
C GLU A 85 -27.41 -3.12 63.89
N LEU A 86 -26.90 -3.43 65.09
CA LEU A 86 -26.79 -4.80 65.55
C LEU A 86 -28.16 -5.36 65.87
N MET A 87 -28.58 -6.42 65.16
CA MET A 87 -29.81 -7.13 65.48
C MET A 87 -29.51 -8.23 66.50
N VAL A 88 -30.20 -8.17 67.65
CA VAL A 88 -30.11 -9.20 68.71
C VAL A 88 -31.50 -9.80 68.92
N VAL A 89 -31.56 -11.13 68.97
CA VAL A 89 -32.74 -11.93 69.29
C VAL A 89 -32.35 -12.85 70.47
N PRO A 90 -32.67 -12.45 71.73
CA PRO A 90 -32.25 -13.21 72.92
C PRO A 90 -32.94 -14.58 73.04
N ASP A 91 -34.19 -14.70 72.62
CA ASP A 91 -34.95 -15.96 72.56
C ASP A 91 -35.87 -15.98 71.32
N ALA A 92 -35.42 -16.68 70.30
CA ALA A 92 -36.14 -16.76 69.01
C ALA A 92 -37.51 -17.46 69.14
N SER A 93 -37.70 -18.30 70.16
CA SER A 93 -38.99 -18.95 70.38
C SER A 93 -40.07 -18.00 70.92
N LYS A 94 -39.67 -16.81 71.41
CA LYS A 94 -40.54 -15.77 71.92
C LYS A 94 -40.62 -14.56 70.98
N ASP A 95 -39.80 -14.52 69.93
CA ASP A 95 -39.81 -13.41 68.97
C ASP A 95 -40.86 -13.66 67.86
N ILE A 96 -41.81 -12.77 67.76
CA ILE A 96 -42.95 -12.89 66.81
C ILE A 96 -42.49 -13.03 65.34
N ARG A 97 -41.28 -12.62 65.01
CA ARG A 97 -40.71 -12.72 63.65
C ARG A 97 -40.22 -14.13 63.33
N PHE A 98 -39.86 -14.92 64.36
CA PHE A 98 -39.08 -16.14 64.17
C PHE A 98 -39.65 -17.37 64.91
N CYS A 99 -40.62 -17.21 65.87
CA CYS A 99 -41.16 -18.28 66.69
C CYS A 99 -41.70 -19.49 65.93
N ASP A 100 -42.26 -19.25 64.71
CA ASP A 100 -42.77 -20.29 63.83
C ASP A 100 -41.76 -20.78 62.78
N SER A 101 -40.55 -20.21 62.75
CA SER A 101 -39.53 -20.57 61.74
C SER A 101 -39.10 -22.03 61.91
N PRO A 102 -38.93 -22.79 60.82
CA PRO A 102 -38.33 -24.12 60.84
C PRO A 102 -36.96 -24.19 61.50
N LEU A 103 -36.20 -23.09 61.55
CA LEU A 103 -34.89 -23.02 62.22
C LEU A 103 -35.04 -22.99 63.74
N VAL A 104 -36.23 -22.58 64.27
CA VAL A 104 -36.55 -22.50 65.69
C VAL A 104 -37.36 -23.71 66.14
N THR A 105 -38.33 -24.17 65.35
CA THR A 105 -39.26 -25.27 65.69
C THR A 105 -38.76 -26.65 65.26
N GLY A 106 -37.90 -26.71 64.22
CA GLY A 106 -37.35 -27.94 63.68
C GLY A 106 -36.00 -28.36 64.34
N ASP A 107 -35.26 -29.23 63.69
CA ASP A 107 -34.05 -29.92 64.23
C ASP A 107 -32.92 -29.00 64.65
N TYR A 108 -32.88 -27.78 64.13
CA TYR A 108 -31.82 -26.81 64.48
C TYR A 108 -32.02 -26.21 65.87
N HIS A 109 -33.23 -26.15 66.40
CA HIS A 109 -33.58 -25.62 67.69
C HIS A 109 -32.94 -24.29 68.06
N LEU A 110 -32.77 -23.36 67.09
CA LEU A 110 -32.14 -22.07 67.33
C LEU A 110 -32.94 -21.24 68.34
N ARG A 111 -32.24 -20.66 69.31
CA ARG A 111 -32.82 -19.81 70.36
C ARG A 111 -32.24 -18.42 70.39
N PHE A 112 -30.97 -18.27 70.09
CA PHE A 112 -30.30 -16.99 70.11
C PHE A 112 -29.75 -16.64 68.73
N TYR A 113 -29.83 -15.36 68.40
CA TYR A 113 -29.20 -14.78 67.21
C TYR A 113 -28.65 -13.39 67.55
N ALA A 114 -27.43 -13.09 67.15
CA ALA A 114 -26.89 -11.73 67.07
C ALA A 114 -26.15 -11.55 65.76
N GLY A 115 -26.55 -10.54 64.97
CA GLY A 115 -25.97 -10.29 63.66
C GLY A 115 -25.75 -8.83 63.40
N MET A 116 -24.52 -8.50 62.98
CA MET A 116 -24.16 -7.16 62.57
C MET A 116 -24.09 -7.10 61.02
N PRO A 117 -24.83 -6.20 60.38
CA PRO A 117 -24.85 -6.08 58.93
C PRO A 117 -23.52 -5.72 58.30
N LEU A 118 -23.16 -6.39 57.23
CA LEU A 118 -22.00 -6.08 56.36
C LEU A 118 -22.39 -4.94 55.43
N THR A 119 -22.12 -3.72 55.82
CA THR A 119 -22.41 -2.53 55.05
C THR A 119 -21.19 -2.07 54.26
N THR A 120 -21.31 -1.98 52.96
CA THR A 120 -20.27 -1.53 52.05
C THR A 120 -19.95 -0.04 52.25
N PRO A 121 -18.81 0.47 51.80
CA PRO A 121 -18.54 1.92 51.81
C PRO A 121 -19.54 2.75 51.01
N THR A 122 -20.27 2.14 50.06
CA THR A 122 -21.34 2.79 49.26
C THR A 122 -22.68 2.77 49.96
N GLY A 123 -22.79 2.16 51.12
CA GLY A 123 -23.98 2.16 51.99
C GLY A 123 -24.93 0.97 51.77
N GLU A 124 -24.68 0.06 50.87
CA GLU A 124 -25.48 -1.15 50.67
C GLU A 124 -25.10 -2.24 51.66
N THR A 125 -26.12 -2.93 52.18
CA THR A 125 -25.91 -4.02 53.15
C THR A 125 -25.98 -5.36 52.41
N ILE A 126 -24.85 -6.05 52.25
CA ILE A 126 -24.74 -7.24 51.41
C ILE A 126 -24.91 -8.56 52.18
N GLY A 127 -24.87 -8.52 53.48
CA GLY A 127 -24.95 -9.70 54.34
C GLY A 127 -24.79 -9.35 55.81
N ALA A 128 -24.44 -10.31 56.62
CA ALA A 128 -24.20 -10.10 58.06
C ALA A 128 -23.07 -11.01 58.58
N LEU A 129 -22.30 -10.55 59.54
CA LEU A 129 -21.56 -11.39 60.44
C LEU A 129 -22.44 -11.68 61.63
N CYS A 130 -22.75 -12.94 61.88
CA CYS A 130 -23.68 -13.32 62.96
C CYS A 130 -23.17 -14.50 63.77
N VAL A 131 -23.66 -14.56 64.99
CA VAL A 131 -23.50 -15.66 65.91
C VAL A 131 -24.86 -16.19 66.34
N LEU A 132 -24.93 -17.51 66.53
CA LEU A 132 -26.20 -18.21 66.84
C LEU A 132 -25.94 -19.25 67.92
N ASP A 133 -26.99 -19.54 68.72
CA ASP A 133 -26.97 -20.54 69.75
C ASP A 133 -28.31 -21.30 69.81
N THR A 134 -28.25 -22.53 70.31
CA THR A 134 -29.45 -23.36 70.63
C THR A 134 -30.01 -23.09 72.02
N GLU A 135 -29.30 -22.27 72.83
CA GLU A 135 -29.76 -21.79 74.09
C GLU A 135 -30.13 -20.32 74.08
N ALA A 136 -31.18 -19.94 74.80
CA ALA A 136 -31.59 -18.53 74.91
C ALA A 136 -30.59 -17.80 75.81
N ARG A 137 -30.11 -16.63 75.39
CA ARG A 137 -29.10 -15.84 76.11
C ARG A 137 -29.17 -14.36 75.74
N GLU A 138 -28.60 -13.54 76.59
CA GLU A 138 -28.40 -12.14 76.33
C GLU A 138 -26.96 -11.90 75.78
N LEU A 139 -26.81 -10.87 74.91
CA LEU A 139 -25.54 -10.45 74.41
C LEU A 139 -24.96 -9.35 75.35
N SER A 140 -23.78 -9.53 75.90
CA SER A 140 -23.15 -8.50 76.68
C SER A 140 -22.60 -7.36 75.81
N ASP A 141 -22.41 -6.15 76.36
CA ASP A 141 -21.84 -5.01 75.69
C ASP A 141 -20.47 -5.29 75.05
N GLY A 142 -19.62 -6.12 75.76
CA GLY A 142 -18.33 -6.53 75.24
C GLY A 142 -18.41 -7.41 74.00
N GLU A 143 -19.33 -8.40 74.00
CA GLU A 143 -19.61 -9.26 72.84
C GLU A 143 -20.18 -8.46 71.67
N ALA A 144 -21.09 -7.53 71.94
CA ALA A 144 -21.65 -6.63 70.95
C ALA A 144 -20.59 -5.75 70.27
N ASP A 145 -19.65 -5.20 71.08
CA ASP A 145 -18.54 -4.40 70.54
C ASP A 145 -17.55 -5.26 69.74
N ALA A 146 -17.23 -6.48 70.19
CA ALA A 146 -16.40 -7.43 69.46
C ALA A 146 -17.02 -7.77 68.10
N LEU A 147 -18.31 -8.09 68.02
CA LEU A 147 -19.02 -8.41 66.79
C LEU A 147 -19.02 -7.22 65.82
N LYS A 148 -19.21 -5.99 66.33
CA LYS A 148 -19.11 -4.78 65.50
C LYS A 148 -17.73 -4.55 64.93
N ARG A 149 -16.67 -4.78 65.74
CA ARG A 149 -15.26 -4.63 65.27
C ARG A 149 -14.90 -5.69 64.26
N LEU A 150 -15.27 -6.94 64.46
CA LEU A 150 -15.03 -8.04 63.53
C LEU A 150 -15.77 -7.82 62.23
N THR A 151 -17.00 -7.34 62.27
CA THR A 151 -17.78 -6.98 61.08
C THR A 151 -17.05 -5.94 60.22
N ARG A 152 -16.46 -4.90 60.84
CA ARG A 152 -15.64 -3.93 60.10
C ARG A 152 -14.43 -4.58 59.46
N GLN A 153 -13.79 -5.56 60.10
CA GLN A 153 -12.66 -6.30 59.52
C GLN A 153 -13.11 -7.16 58.33
N VAL A 154 -14.28 -7.81 58.42
CA VAL A 154 -14.88 -8.54 57.29
C VAL A 154 -15.08 -7.63 56.09
N VAL A 155 -15.67 -6.44 56.33
CA VAL A 155 -15.88 -5.46 55.24
C VAL A 155 -14.53 -5.00 54.66
N ASN A 156 -13.52 -4.71 55.49
CA ASN A 156 -12.20 -4.33 55.01
C ASN A 156 -11.54 -5.44 54.17
N GLN A 157 -11.69 -6.70 54.54
CA GLN A 157 -11.17 -7.83 53.77
C GLN A 157 -11.89 -7.97 52.39
N LEU A 158 -13.20 -7.73 52.38
CA LEU A 158 -13.96 -7.69 51.11
C LEU A 158 -13.45 -6.58 50.21
N GLU A 159 -13.20 -5.38 50.70
CA GLU A 159 -12.64 -4.27 49.93
C GLU A 159 -11.23 -4.55 49.41
N LEU A 160 -10.36 -5.10 50.23
CA LEU A 160 -9.00 -5.50 49.84
C LEU A 160 -9.04 -6.54 48.71
N ARG A 161 -9.93 -7.55 48.84
CA ARG A 161 -10.11 -8.57 47.79
C ARG A 161 -10.60 -7.96 46.46
N ARG A 162 -11.61 -7.07 46.52
CA ARG A 162 -12.13 -6.36 45.36
C ARG A 162 -11.03 -5.54 44.67
N THR A 163 -10.31 -4.74 45.45
CA THR A 163 -9.23 -3.88 44.90
C THR A 163 -8.09 -4.71 44.32
N ALA A 164 -7.72 -5.82 44.93
CA ALA A 164 -6.68 -6.71 44.42
C ALA A 164 -7.11 -7.34 43.08
N SER A 165 -8.37 -7.78 42.95
CA SER A 165 -8.90 -8.35 41.72
C SER A 165 -8.98 -7.30 40.59
N GLU A 166 -9.42 -6.08 40.90
CA GLU A 166 -9.48 -4.98 39.95
C GLU A 166 -8.09 -4.57 39.43
N ASN A 167 -7.12 -4.41 40.36
CA ASN A 167 -5.75 -4.10 39.99
C ASN A 167 -5.11 -5.19 39.13
N ALA A 168 -5.36 -6.48 39.42
CA ALA A 168 -4.87 -7.58 38.59
C ALA A 168 -5.41 -7.53 37.16
N ARG A 169 -6.70 -7.21 36.97
CA ARG A 169 -7.30 -7.01 35.64
C ARG A 169 -6.68 -5.82 34.89
N LEU A 170 -6.57 -4.67 35.55
CA LEU A 170 -5.97 -3.46 34.98
C LEU A 170 -4.51 -3.70 34.57
N TYR A 171 -3.74 -4.43 35.39
CA TYR A 171 -2.37 -4.76 35.06
C TYR A 171 -2.25 -5.64 33.81
N VAL A 172 -3.09 -6.67 33.68
CA VAL A 172 -3.11 -7.55 32.51
C VAL A 172 -3.48 -6.74 31.24
N ASP A 173 -4.47 -5.85 31.33
CA ASP A 173 -4.89 -5.02 30.20
C ASP A 173 -3.82 -3.99 29.81
N ALA A 174 -3.15 -3.41 30.81
CA ALA A 174 -2.00 -2.51 30.56
C ALA A 174 -0.84 -3.25 29.85
N LEU A 175 -0.51 -4.47 30.28
CA LEU A 175 0.51 -5.30 29.62
C LEU A 175 0.13 -5.65 28.17
N ARG A 176 -1.13 -5.99 27.94
CA ARG A 176 -1.63 -6.27 26.57
C ARG A 176 -1.53 -5.04 25.68
N THR A 177 -1.92 -3.89 26.22
CA THR A 177 -1.86 -2.62 25.49
C THR A 177 -0.41 -2.22 25.19
N ALA A 178 0.49 -2.33 26.17
CA ALA A 178 1.91 -2.06 25.99
C ALA A 178 2.54 -2.95 24.90
N ARG A 179 2.28 -4.27 24.93
CA ARG A 179 2.77 -5.20 23.91
C ARG A 179 2.23 -4.88 22.52
N ARG A 180 0.95 -4.48 22.41
CA ARG A 180 0.37 -4.06 21.12
C ARG A 180 1.05 -2.78 20.62
N ALA A 181 1.26 -1.80 21.49
CA ALA A 181 1.95 -0.57 21.14
C ALA A 181 3.40 -0.82 20.70
N GLU A 182 4.14 -1.69 21.38
CA GLU A 182 5.50 -2.09 21.02
C GLU A 182 5.52 -2.81 19.67
N HIS A 183 4.57 -3.71 19.42
CA HIS A 183 4.46 -4.40 18.13
C HIS A 183 4.12 -3.42 17.00
N ALA A 184 3.15 -2.53 17.19
CA ALA A 184 2.78 -1.51 16.21
C ALA A 184 3.90 -0.50 15.93
N ALA A 185 4.76 -0.21 16.92
CA ALA A 185 5.92 0.65 16.73
C ALA A 185 6.98 0.04 15.80
N THR A 186 7.06 -1.28 15.72
CA THR A 186 8.12 -2.03 15.02
C THR A 186 7.63 -2.88 13.84
N HIS A 187 6.31 -3.08 13.69
CA HIS A 187 5.72 -3.92 12.64
C HIS A 187 4.62 -3.18 11.88
N ASP A 188 4.36 -3.62 10.67
CA ASP A 188 3.28 -3.15 9.81
C ASP A 188 1.98 -3.91 10.14
N ASP A 189 0.90 -3.18 10.43
CA ASP A 189 -0.37 -3.77 10.88
C ASP A 189 -1.04 -4.67 9.83
N LEU A 190 -0.84 -4.41 8.53
CA LEU A 190 -1.45 -5.18 7.47
C LEU A 190 -0.72 -6.50 7.20
N THR A 191 0.60 -6.45 7.09
CA THR A 191 1.41 -7.60 6.68
C THR A 191 2.04 -8.34 7.86
N CYS A 192 2.03 -7.75 9.06
CA CYS A 192 2.74 -8.21 10.26
C CYS A 192 4.26 -8.36 10.05
N LEU A 193 4.80 -7.79 8.99
CA LEU A 193 6.25 -7.73 8.76
C LEU A 193 6.88 -6.58 9.57
N PRO A 194 8.18 -6.63 9.85
CA PRO A 194 8.93 -5.46 10.28
C PRO A 194 8.56 -4.22 9.49
N ASN A 195 8.40 -3.09 10.17
CA ASN A 195 8.15 -1.81 9.52
C ASN A 195 9.46 -1.07 9.19
N ARG A 196 9.36 0.13 8.62
CA ARG A 196 10.51 0.98 8.30
C ARG A 196 11.42 1.25 9.51
N THR A 197 10.84 1.41 10.71
CA THR A 197 11.61 1.72 11.93
C THR A 197 12.52 0.55 12.31
N LEU A 198 11.95 -0.64 12.47
CA LEU A 198 12.73 -1.84 12.83
C LEU A 198 13.75 -2.20 11.73
N PHE A 199 13.39 -2.01 10.46
CA PHE A 199 14.33 -2.19 9.35
C PHE A 199 15.51 -1.22 9.44
N GLY A 200 15.24 0.06 9.74
CA GLY A 200 16.29 1.08 9.89
C GLY A 200 17.25 0.78 11.03
N GLU A 201 16.73 0.33 12.17
CA GLU A 201 17.55 -0.11 13.32
C GLU A 201 18.47 -1.26 12.93
N ARG A 202 17.95 -2.25 12.23
CA ARG A 202 18.73 -3.40 11.79
C ARG A 202 19.80 -3.05 10.75
N VAL A 203 19.49 -2.14 9.82
CA VAL A 203 20.48 -1.60 8.88
C VAL A 203 21.58 -0.83 9.61
N ALA A 204 21.23 -0.04 10.64
CA ALA A 204 22.23 0.66 11.45
C ALA A 204 23.19 -0.30 12.19
N GLU A 205 22.69 -1.42 12.69
CA GLU A 205 23.51 -2.48 13.27
C GLU A 205 24.50 -3.08 12.23
N CYS A 206 24.01 -3.35 11.00
CA CYS A 206 24.87 -3.84 9.91
C CYS A 206 25.94 -2.82 9.51
N ILE A 207 25.60 -1.53 9.47
CA ILE A 207 26.57 -0.44 9.23
C ILE A 207 27.64 -0.46 10.33
N ALA A 208 27.25 -0.47 11.60
CA ALA A 208 28.19 -0.48 12.72
C ALA A 208 29.11 -1.71 12.68
N ARG A 209 28.55 -2.89 12.38
CA ARG A 209 29.33 -4.13 12.22
C ARG A 209 30.32 -4.04 11.07
N SER A 210 29.92 -3.48 9.92
CA SER A 210 30.81 -3.35 8.76
C SER A 210 31.98 -2.38 8.97
N GLN A 211 31.87 -1.44 9.91
CA GLN A 211 32.95 -0.53 10.29
C GLN A 211 34.01 -1.21 11.15
N THR A 212 33.63 -2.23 11.94
CA THR A 212 34.52 -3.00 12.80
C THR A 212 35.06 -4.26 12.12
N ASP A 213 34.28 -4.88 11.26
CA ASP A 213 34.64 -6.06 10.47
C ASP A 213 34.61 -5.70 8.96
N THR A 214 35.78 -5.45 8.40
CA THR A 214 35.94 -5.08 6.98
C THR A 214 35.58 -6.21 6.01
N ASN A 215 35.48 -7.45 6.48
CA ASN A 215 35.05 -8.60 5.67
C ASN A 215 33.52 -8.77 5.67
N PHE A 216 32.83 -8.20 6.67
CA PHE A 216 31.37 -8.26 6.71
C PHE A 216 30.76 -7.46 5.55
N ARG A 217 29.93 -8.13 4.79
CA ARG A 217 29.14 -7.54 3.70
C ARG A 217 27.67 -7.88 3.92
N TYR A 218 26.83 -6.95 3.58
CA TYR A 218 25.38 -7.13 3.61
C TYR A 218 24.76 -6.50 2.37
N ALA A 219 23.53 -6.87 2.06
CA ALA A 219 22.83 -6.26 0.95
C ALA A 219 21.48 -5.71 1.41
N VAL A 220 21.12 -4.54 0.91
CA VAL A 220 19.80 -3.94 1.08
C VAL A 220 19.10 -3.95 -0.27
N GLY A 221 17.96 -4.65 -0.35
CA GLY A 221 17.08 -4.68 -1.51
C GLY A 221 15.87 -3.78 -1.28
N PHE A 222 15.54 -2.95 -2.25
CA PHE A 222 14.29 -2.19 -2.29
C PHE A 222 13.39 -2.81 -3.36
N VAL A 223 12.23 -3.33 -2.97
CA VAL A 223 11.31 -4.08 -3.83
C VAL A 223 10.00 -3.32 -3.93
N ASP A 224 9.51 -3.13 -5.15
CA ASP A 224 8.27 -2.41 -5.43
C ASP A 224 7.41 -3.22 -6.40
N LEU A 225 6.11 -3.27 -6.15
CA LEU A 225 5.16 -4.02 -6.97
C LEU A 225 4.83 -3.26 -8.25
N ASP A 226 5.14 -3.86 -9.37
CA ASP A 226 4.86 -3.29 -10.68
C ASP A 226 3.34 -3.19 -10.90
N HIS A 227 2.86 -2.00 -11.28
CA HIS A 227 1.45 -1.74 -11.60
C HIS A 227 0.46 -1.97 -10.44
N PHE A 228 0.88 -1.89 -9.18
CA PHE A 228 0.01 -2.09 -8.01
C PHE A 228 -1.22 -1.16 -8.01
N LYS A 229 -1.05 0.09 -8.46
CA LYS A 229 -2.15 1.04 -8.60
C LYS A 229 -3.28 0.50 -9.48
N VAL A 230 -2.95 -0.18 -10.59
CA VAL A 230 -3.95 -0.78 -11.51
C VAL A 230 -4.78 -1.85 -10.81
N VAL A 231 -4.17 -2.61 -9.89
CA VAL A 231 -4.89 -3.61 -9.08
C VAL A 231 -5.89 -2.92 -8.14
N ASN A 232 -5.48 -1.84 -7.46
CA ASN A 232 -6.37 -1.08 -6.59
C ASN A 232 -7.52 -0.41 -7.36
N ASP A 233 -7.20 0.22 -8.49
CA ASP A 233 -8.18 0.93 -9.31
C ASP A 233 -9.18 -0.05 -9.95
N GLY A 234 -8.73 -1.25 -10.34
CA GLY A 234 -9.56 -2.27 -10.99
C GLY A 234 -10.34 -3.20 -10.04
N LEU A 235 -9.75 -3.62 -8.94
CA LEU A 235 -10.31 -4.64 -8.04
C LEU A 235 -10.59 -4.13 -6.61
N GLY A 236 -10.27 -2.87 -6.34
CA GLY A 236 -10.46 -2.22 -5.04
C GLY A 236 -9.35 -2.50 -4.02
N HIS A 237 -9.29 -1.67 -2.97
CA HIS A 237 -8.24 -1.71 -1.93
C HIS A 237 -8.16 -3.05 -1.19
N ALA A 238 -9.29 -3.76 -1.00
CA ALA A 238 -9.29 -5.07 -0.35
C ALA A 238 -8.47 -6.13 -1.14
N ALA A 239 -8.48 -6.06 -2.47
CA ALA A 239 -7.64 -6.90 -3.32
C ALA A 239 -6.16 -6.53 -3.20
N GLY A 240 -5.86 -5.23 -3.16
CA GLY A 240 -4.51 -4.71 -2.93
C GLY A 240 -3.93 -5.13 -1.58
N ASP A 241 -4.70 -5.02 -0.50
CA ASP A 241 -4.28 -5.42 0.85
C ASP A 241 -3.96 -6.91 0.93
N LEU A 242 -4.81 -7.76 0.34
CA LEU A 242 -4.56 -9.20 0.28
C LEU A 242 -3.35 -9.53 -0.60
N LEU A 243 -3.14 -8.78 -1.70
CA LEU A 243 -1.94 -8.92 -2.53
C LEU A 243 -0.68 -8.58 -1.75
N LEU A 244 -0.65 -7.44 -1.03
CA LEU A 244 0.48 -7.03 -0.19
C LEU A 244 0.83 -8.07 0.87
N THR A 245 -0.17 -8.59 1.58
CA THR A 245 0.02 -9.66 2.58
C THR A 245 0.59 -10.93 1.92
N THR A 246 0.07 -11.29 0.74
CA THR A 246 0.54 -12.46 -0.01
C THR A 246 1.98 -12.30 -0.48
N VAL A 247 2.34 -11.12 -0.99
CA VAL A 247 3.70 -10.80 -1.46
C VAL A 247 4.69 -10.82 -0.30
N GLY A 248 4.36 -10.18 0.82
CA GLY A 248 5.21 -10.21 2.01
C GLY A 248 5.53 -11.64 2.47
N ARG A 249 4.51 -12.50 2.52
CA ARG A 249 4.70 -13.92 2.84
C ARG A 249 5.57 -14.65 1.80
N ARG A 250 5.31 -14.45 0.49
CA ARG A 250 6.08 -15.10 -0.58
C ARG A 250 7.56 -14.69 -0.54
N LEU A 251 7.86 -13.43 -0.29
CA LEU A 251 9.24 -12.93 -0.12
C LEU A 251 9.90 -13.58 1.09
N THR A 252 9.23 -13.59 2.24
CA THR A 252 9.77 -14.19 3.47
C THR A 252 10.03 -15.69 3.30
N ASP A 253 9.08 -16.43 2.72
CA ASP A 253 9.22 -17.87 2.48
C ASP A 253 10.37 -18.17 1.50
N ALA A 254 10.51 -17.39 0.44
CA ALA A 254 11.56 -17.59 -0.56
C ALA A 254 12.96 -17.32 -0.01
N LEU A 255 13.09 -16.38 0.92
CA LEU A 255 14.37 -16.00 1.52
C LEU A 255 14.73 -16.83 2.77
N ARG A 256 13.81 -17.63 3.30
CA ARG A 256 14.01 -18.39 4.57
C ARG A 256 15.19 -19.35 4.55
N THR A 257 15.61 -19.81 3.36
CA THR A 257 16.75 -20.72 3.19
C THR A 257 18.05 -20.00 2.89
N ALA A 258 18.06 -18.66 2.81
CA ALA A 258 19.27 -17.89 2.60
C ALA A 258 20.19 -17.99 3.83
N ALA A 259 21.50 -17.95 3.61
CA ALA A 259 22.48 -17.86 4.69
C ALA A 259 22.32 -16.52 5.45
N GLY A 260 22.57 -16.52 6.73
CA GLY A 260 22.32 -15.38 7.60
C GLY A 260 20.85 -15.31 8.07
N THR A 261 20.47 -14.16 8.61
CA THR A 261 19.10 -13.89 9.07
C THR A 261 18.44 -12.88 8.11
N PRO A 262 17.87 -13.33 6.97
CA PRO A 262 17.22 -12.40 6.05
C PRO A 262 16.04 -11.73 6.70
N MET A 263 15.93 -10.42 6.59
CA MET A 263 14.82 -9.63 7.07
C MET A 263 14.04 -9.06 5.89
N VAL A 264 12.75 -9.35 5.85
CA VAL A 264 11.80 -8.71 4.93
C VAL A 264 10.97 -7.73 5.73
N ALA A 265 10.88 -6.48 5.28
CA ALA A 265 10.09 -5.45 5.92
C ALA A 265 9.17 -4.76 4.91
N ARG A 266 8.04 -4.24 5.38
CA ARG A 266 7.21 -3.35 4.58
C ARG A 266 7.61 -1.91 4.84
N PHE A 267 8.02 -1.22 3.79
CA PHE A 267 8.54 0.15 3.90
C PHE A 267 7.41 1.20 3.87
N GLY A 268 6.32 0.89 3.18
CA GLY A 268 5.11 1.70 3.03
C GLY A 268 4.49 1.54 1.65
N GLY A 269 3.20 1.77 1.51
CA GLY A 269 2.49 1.59 0.24
C GLY A 269 2.65 0.17 -0.32
N ASP A 270 3.19 0.07 -1.52
CA ASP A 270 3.51 -1.16 -2.26
C ASP A 270 5.00 -1.56 -2.20
N ALA A 271 5.80 -0.84 -1.38
CA ALA A 271 7.23 -1.05 -1.27
C ALA A 271 7.60 -1.96 -0.09
N PHE A 272 8.48 -2.91 -0.38
CA PHE A 272 9.11 -3.80 0.59
C PHE A 272 10.63 -3.58 0.59
N THR A 273 11.25 -3.87 1.73
CA THR A 273 12.72 -3.87 1.84
C THR A 273 13.21 -5.22 2.31
N VAL A 274 14.38 -5.60 1.85
CA VAL A 274 15.04 -6.86 2.20
C VAL A 274 16.45 -6.56 2.68
N LEU A 275 16.78 -7.03 3.87
CA LEU A 275 18.15 -7.04 4.37
C LEU A 275 18.70 -8.47 4.31
N LEU A 276 19.86 -8.63 3.72
CA LEU A 276 20.60 -9.89 3.65
C LEU A 276 21.97 -9.67 4.32
N GLU A 277 22.24 -10.39 5.37
CA GLU A 277 23.54 -10.36 6.05
C GLU A 277 24.50 -11.42 5.45
N ASP A 278 25.80 -11.22 5.63
CA ASP A 278 26.87 -12.14 5.19
C ASP A 278 26.81 -12.48 3.68
N VAL A 279 26.53 -11.46 2.84
CA VAL A 279 26.48 -11.59 1.38
C VAL A 279 27.84 -11.31 0.78
N ALA A 280 28.40 -12.28 0.08
CA ALA A 280 29.76 -12.19 -0.46
C ALA A 280 29.93 -11.05 -1.49
N ASP A 281 29.00 -10.94 -2.43
CA ASP A 281 29.05 -9.98 -3.54
C ASP A 281 27.66 -9.69 -4.15
N ALA A 282 27.61 -8.83 -5.14
CA ALA A 282 26.43 -8.47 -5.90
C ALA A 282 25.74 -9.68 -6.57
N ASN A 283 26.53 -10.63 -7.06
CA ASN A 283 26.00 -11.84 -7.69
C ASN A 283 25.30 -12.74 -6.66
N ALA A 284 25.86 -12.84 -5.45
CA ALA A 284 25.25 -13.59 -4.36
C ALA A 284 23.89 -12.97 -3.96
N ALA A 285 23.82 -11.64 -3.83
CA ALA A 285 22.55 -10.93 -3.58
C ALA A 285 21.53 -11.20 -4.70
N THR A 286 21.93 -11.09 -5.97
CA THR A 286 21.05 -11.32 -7.12
C THR A 286 20.57 -12.77 -7.18
N ARG A 287 21.41 -13.77 -6.85
CA ARG A 287 21.01 -15.18 -6.79
C ARG A 287 19.95 -15.46 -5.71
N LEU A 288 19.92 -14.69 -4.64
CA LEU A 288 18.91 -14.82 -3.59
C LEU A 288 17.61 -14.06 -3.93
N LEU A 289 17.74 -12.85 -4.44
CA LEU A 289 16.60 -11.99 -4.73
C LEU A 289 15.88 -12.35 -6.04
N GLY A 290 16.55 -12.87 -7.05
CA GLY A 290 15.94 -13.28 -8.30
C GLY A 290 14.85 -14.33 -8.12
N PRO A 291 15.12 -15.47 -7.46
CA PRO A 291 14.09 -16.46 -7.12
C PRO A 291 12.98 -15.90 -6.20
N ALA A 292 13.30 -14.97 -5.29
CA ALA A 292 12.31 -14.34 -4.42
C ALA A 292 11.32 -13.48 -5.22
N LEU A 293 11.82 -12.69 -6.18
CA LEU A 293 10.97 -11.97 -7.13
C LEU A 293 10.15 -12.92 -8.00
N THR A 294 10.73 -14.00 -8.48
CA THR A 294 10.00 -15.03 -9.25
C THR A 294 8.88 -15.65 -8.40
N ALA A 295 9.06 -15.82 -7.10
CA ALA A 295 8.00 -16.33 -6.22
C ALA A 295 6.80 -15.38 -6.14
N ILE A 296 7.01 -14.07 -6.31
CA ILE A 296 5.93 -13.07 -6.34
C ILE A 296 5.03 -13.30 -7.56
N THR A 297 5.59 -13.66 -8.72
CA THR A 297 4.83 -13.79 -9.99
C THR A 297 3.83 -14.96 -10.01
N ARG A 298 3.84 -15.83 -9.00
CA ARG A 298 2.86 -16.93 -8.90
C ARG A 298 1.44 -16.39 -8.94
N PRO A 299 0.49 -17.12 -9.56
CA PRO A 299 -0.89 -16.66 -9.65
C PRO A 299 -1.46 -16.21 -8.31
N PHE A 300 -2.16 -15.08 -8.34
CA PHE A 300 -2.92 -14.52 -7.22
C PHE A 300 -4.39 -14.50 -7.62
N ARG A 301 -5.28 -15.04 -6.77
CA ARG A 301 -6.71 -15.16 -7.05
C ARG A 301 -7.52 -14.31 -6.09
N PHE A 302 -8.40 -13.48 -6.64
CA PHE A 302 -9.32 -12.64 -5.88
C PHE A 302 -10.63 -12.43 -6.66
N GLY A 303 -11.78 -12.67 -6.02
CA GLY A 303 -13.09 -12.40 -6.63
C GLY A 303 -13.35 -13.07 -7.98
N GLY A 304 -12.78 -14.27 -8.22
CA GLY A 304 -12.89 -14.96 -9.49
C GLY A 304 -11.84 -14.56 -10.55
N HIS A 305 -11.06 -13.50 -10.30
CA HIS A 305 -9.96 -13.03 -11.16
C HIS A 305 -8.65 -13.72 -10.79
N THR A 306 -7.82 -13.97 -11.79
CA THR A 306 -6.44 -14.47 -11.60
C THR A 306 -5.48 -13.42 -12.11
N LEU A 307 -4.62 -12.89 -11.23
CA LEU A 307 -3.57 -11.92 -11.55
C LEU A 307 -2.20 -12.59 -11.50
N HIS A 308 -1.27 -12.04 -12.26
CA HIS A 308 0.15 -12.40 -12.23
C HIS A 308 0.95 -11.17 -11.79
N PRO A 309 1.10 -10.93 -10.47
CA PRO A 309 1.83 -9.79 -9.98
C PRO A 309 3.31 -9.89 -10.39
N ALA A 310 3.92 -8.75 -10.60
CA ALA A 310 5.35 -8.64 -10.82
C ALA A 310 5.93 -7.61 -9.85
N ALA A 311 7.24 -7.68 -9.63
CA ALA A 311 7.95 -6.72 -8.81
C ALA A 311 9.33 -6.43 -9.38
N SER A 312 9.79 -5.20 -9.20
CA SER A 312 11.13 -4.75 -9.52
C SER A 312 11.93 -4.59 -8.23
N CYS A 313 13.24 -4.83 -8.28
CA CYS A 313 14.12 -4.72 -7.12
C CYS A 313 15.40 -3.99 -7.46
N GLY A 314 15.71 -2.96 -6.65
CA GLY A 314 17.03 -2.35 -6.62
C GLY A 314 17.82 -2.86 -5.41
N VAL A 315 19.08 -3.18 -5.60
CA VAL A 315 19.96 -3.76 -4.58
C VAL A 315 21.22 -2.93 -4.42
N VAL A 316 21.59 -2.66 -3.19
CA VAL A 316 22.88 -2.07 -2.85
C VAL A 316 23.68 -3.01 -1.95
N ILE A 317 24.98 -3.11 -2.18
CA ILE A 317 25.88 -3.86 -1.32
C ILE A 317 26.47 -2.91 -0.28
N GLY A 318 26.14 -3.16 0.99
CA GLY A 318 26.65 -2.42 2.12
C GLY A 318 28.09 -2.81 2.45
N HIS A 319 28.89 -1.80 2.75
CA HIS A 319 30.30 -1.92 3.12
C HIS A 319 30.71 -0.80 4.09
N SER A 320 31.94 -0.82 4.57
CA SER A 320 32.46 0.15 5.56
C SER A 320 32.42 1.64 5.14
N GLY A 321 32.16 1.92 3.85
CA GLY A 321 32.02 3.30 3.36
C GLY A 321 30.66 3.94 3.66
N TYR A 322 29.63 3.14 3.97
CA TYR A 322 28.35 3.68 4.38
C TYR A 322 28.34 4.03 5.87
N THR A 323 27.84 5.23 6.18
CA THR A 323 27.71 5.72 7.57
C THR A 323 26.26 5.95 7.99
N LYS A 324 25.32 6.03 7.03
CA LYS A 324 23.90 6.28 7.27
C LYS A 324 23.04 5.29 6.49
N GLY A 325 21.98 4.80 7.12
CA GLY A 325 21.00 3.91 6.47
C GLY A 325 20.25 4.58 5.32
N ASP A 326 19.98 5.88 5.42
CA ASP A 326 19.29 6.63 4.38
C ASP A 326 20.09 6.68 3.06
N ASP A 327 21.43 6.70 3.12
CA ASP A 327 22.27 6.66 1.93
C ASP A 327 22.17 5.30 1.20
N LEU A 328 22.12 4.21 1.95
CA LEU A 328 21.90 2.87 1.41
C LEU A 328 20.52 2.74 0.76
N LEU A 329 19.48 3.23 1.44
CA LEU A 329 18.13 3.18 0.92
C LEU A 329 17.96 4.02 -0.34
N ARG A 330 18.56 5.23 -0.39
CA ARG A 330 18.58 6.07 -1.58
C ARG A 330 19.27 5.38 -2.76
N ASP A 331 20.39 4.72 -2.51
CA ASP A 331 21.15 4.04 -3.56
C ASP A 331 20.41 2.78 -4.05
N ALA A 332 19.72 2.05 -3.15
CA ALA A 332 18.83 0.95 -3.52
C ALA A 332 17.62 1.42 -4.35
N ASP A 333 17.03 2.57 -4.01
CA ASP A 333 15.94 3.18 -4.77
C ASP A 333 16.39 3.64 -6.17
N ALA A 334 17.60 4.21 -6.30
CA ALA A 334 18.18 4.55 -7.59
C ALA A 334 18.34 3.31 -8.50
N ALA A 335 18.74 2.18 -7.92
CA ALA A 335 18.82 0.91 -8.64
C ALA A 335 17.43 0.36 -9.00
N LEU A 336 16.43 0.49 -8.11
CA LEU A 336 15.04 0.12 -8.38
C LEU A 336 14.46 0.91 -9.55
N TYR A 337 14.72 2.21 -9.57
CA TYR A 337 14.32 3.03 -10.69
C TYR A 337 14.87 2.52 -12.02
N ARG A 338 16.16 2.13 -12.05
CA ARG A 338 16.78 1.52 -13.24
C ARG A 338 16.13 0.19 -13.61
N ALA A 339 15.76 -0.63 -12.62
CA ALA A 339 15.03 -1.88 -12.87
C ALA A 339 13.69 -1.60 -13.59
N LYS A 340 12.95 -0.60 -13.13
CA LYS A 340 11.67 -0.17 -13.75
C LYS A 340 11.87 0.36 -15.17
N ALA A 341 12.88 1.21 -15.39
CA ALA A 341 13.19 1.78 -16.70
C ALA A 341 13.69 0.73 -17.71
N ALA A 342 14.37 -0.30 -17.24
CA ALA A 342 14.90 -1.39 -18.08
C ALA A 342 13.86 -2.46 -18.45
N GLY A 343 12.56 -2.23 -18.20
CA GLY A 343 11.46 -3.13 -18.55
C GLY A 343 10.90 -3.93 -17.37
N ARG A 344 11.11 -3.48 -16.14
CA ARG A 344 10.53 -4.04 -14.90
C ARG A 344 10.85 -5.53 -14.62
N ALA A 345 10.20 -6.10 -13.60
CA ALA A 345 10.26 -7.51 -13.21
C ALA A 345 11.68 -8.07 -13.12
N ARG A 346 12.62 -7.30 -12.56
CA ARG A 346 14.04 -7.66 -12.46
C ARG A 346 14.73 -7.10 -11.24
N VAL A 347 15.91 -7.70 -10.95
CA VAL A 347 16.85 -7.19 -9.95
C VAL A 347 17.93 -6.38 -10.67
N VAL A 348 18.21 -5.17 -10.18
CA VAL A 348 19.32 -4.33 -10.62
C VAL A 348 20.17 -3.99 -9.40
N VAL A 349 21.49 -4.18 -9.53
CA VAL A 349 22.44 -3.84 -8.48
C VAL A 349 22.95 -2.43 -8.70
N PHE A 350 22.97 -1.65 -7.64
CA PHE A 350 23.46 -0.27 -7.65
C PHE A 350 24.93 -0.18 -8.05
N ASP A 351 25.22 0.77 -8.89
CA ASP A 351 26.57 1.25 -9.15
C ASP A 351 26.63 2.79 -9.03
N GLN A 352 27.83 3.34 -8.86
CA GLN A 352 28.01 4.78 -8.65
C GLN A 352 27.47 5.64 -9.81
N GLN A 353 27.50 5.12 -11.05
CA GLN A 353 27.00 5.85 -12.22
C GLN A 353 25.48 6.03 -12.18
N MET A 354 24.75 5.13 -11.50
CA MET A 354 23.30 5.24 -11.33
C MET A 354 22.92 6.45 -10.47
N HIS A 355 23.66 6.71 -9.40
CA HIS A 355 23.44 7.88 -8.55
C HIS A 355 23.66 9.19 -9.33
N GLU A 356 24.74 9.28 -10.07
CA GLU A 356 25.01 10.45 -10.93
C GLU A 356 23.95 10.62 -12.02
N ALA A 357 23.45 9.53 -12.59
CA ALA A 357 22.37 9.56 -13.57
C ALA A 357 21.03 10.05 -12.95
N ALA A 358 20.73 9.65 -11.73
CA ALA A 358 19.53 10.10 -11.01
C ALA A 358 19.58 11.61 -10.71
N ILE A 359 20.74 12.11 -10.24
CA ILE A 359 20.96 13.56 -10.03
C ILE A 359 20.85 14.34 -11.34
N ARG A 360 21.52 13.85 -12.41
CA ARG A 360 21.42 14.47 -13.74
C ARG A 360 19.99 14.56 -14.21
N ARG A 361 19.18 13.53 -13.97
CA ARG A 361 17.78 13.48 -14.37
C ARG A 361 16.92 14.52 -13.64
N LEU A 362 17.05 14.63 -12.30
CA LEU A 362 16.35 15.66 -11.52
C LEU A 362 16.69 17.06 -12.00
N SER A 363 17.98 17.31 -12.27
CA SER A 363 18.44 18.58 -12.84
C SER A 363 17.86 18.82 -14.24
N LEU A 364 17.79 17.76 -15.07
CA LEU A 364 17.25 17.84 -16.42
C LEU A 364 15.76 18.15 -16.42
N GLU A 365 14.97 17.58 -15.48
CA GLU A 365 13.54 17.87 -15.34
C GLU A 365 13.30 19.37 -15.04
N GLY A 366 14.00 19.90 -14.05
CA GLY A 366 13.90 21.33 -13.71
C GLY A 366 14.19 22.24 -14.91
N MET A 367 15.27 21.93 -15.63
CA MET A 367 15.65 22.70 -16.83
C MET A 367 14.66 22.51 -18.00
N LEU A 368 14.12 21.32 -18.21
CA LEU A 368 13.15 21.06 -19.28
C LEU A 368 11.84 21.81 -19.07
N ARG A 369 11.43 22.00 -17.82
CA ARG A 369 10.25 22.76 -17.43
C ARG A 369 10.36 24.23 -17.88
N GLU A 370 11.57 24.78 -17.81
CA GLU A 370 11.88 26.16 -18.20
C GLU A 370 12.25 26.31 -19.69
N ALA A 371 12.55 25.20 -20.39
CA ALA A 371 13.07 25.22 -21.76
C ALA A 371 12.13 25.88 -22.78
N LEU A 372 10.79 25.76 -22.60
CA LEU A 372 9.80 26.43 -23.43
C LEU A 372 9.87 27.96 -23.26
N ASP A 373 9.92 28.44 -22.02
CA ASP A 373 9.95 29.86 -21.70
C ASP A 373 11.27 30.52 -22.12
N ARG A 374 12.36 29.74 -22.07
CA ARG A 374 13.70 30.18 -22.48
C ARG A 374 13.98 30.06 -23.97
N HIS A 375 13.00 29.59 -24.78
CA HIS A 375 13.17 29.37 -26.23
C HIS A 375 14.35 28.45 -26.58
N GLU A 376 14.62 27.45 -25.73
CA GLU A 376 15.71 26.49 -25.91
C GLU A 376 15.31 25.31 -26.81
N LEU A 377 14.02 25.12 -27.09
CA LEU A 377 13.52 24.09 -27.99
C LEU A 377 13.55 24.62 -29.43
N ILE A 378 14.03 23.77 -30.33
CA ILE A 378 14.07 24.05 -31.78
C ILE A 378 13.62 22.82 -32.54
N LEU A 379 13.15 23.02 -33.80
CA LEU A 379 12.88 21.92 -34.72
C LEU A 379 13.97 21.78 -35.77
N ASN A 380 14.41 20.55 -35.97
CA ASN A 380 15.14 20.14 -37.18
C ASN A 380 14.19 19.33 -38.06
N TYR A 381 14.45 19.32 -39.35
CA TYR A 381 13.59 18.73 -40.35
C TYR A 381 14.37 17.71 -41.17
N GLN A 382 13.88 16.47 -41.20
CA GLN A 382 14.52 15.41 -41.95
C GLN A 382 13.71 15.15 -43.24
N PRO A 383 14.34 15.14 -44.41
CA PRO A 383 13.61 14.96 -45.66
C PRO A 383 13.11 13.53 -45.83
N VAL A 384 11.87 13.39 -46.30
CA VAL A 384 11.27 12.17 -46.81
C VAL A 384 11.24 12.25 -48.31
N VAL A 385 11.76 11.23 -48.98
CA VAL A 385 12.03 11.21 -50.40
C VAL A 385 11.23 10.11 -51.09
N SER A 386 10.61 10.37 -52.22
CA SER A 386 10.04 9.32 -53.08
C SER A 386 11.15 8.44 -53.64
N LEU A 387 11.09 7.14 -53.45
CA LEU A 387 12.08 6.19 -53.95
C LEU A 387 11.95 5.98 -55.47
N GLU A 388 10.79 6.29 -56.05
CA GLU A 388 10.55 6.25 -57.49
C GLU A 388 11.16 7.47 -58.18
N THR A 389 10.67 8.71 -57.79
CA THR A 389 11.07 9.97 -58.49
C THR A 389 12.34 10.58 -57.93
N ARG A 390 12.77 10.20 -56.72
CA ARG A 390 13.88 10.79 -55.96
C ARG A 390 13.64 12.25 -55.56
N GLU A 391 12.41 12.70 -55.59
CA GLU A 391 12.03 14.06 -55.17
C GLU A 391 11.67 14.07 -53.69
N THR A 392 11.94 15.17 -53.01
CA THR A 392 11.52 15.38 -51.62
C THR A 392 10.00 15.59 -51.58
N VAL A 393 9.28 14.71 -50.87
CA VAL A 393 7.82 14.76 -50.73
C VAL A 393 7.37 15.41 -49.42
N GLY A 394 8.25 15.54 -48.47
CA GLY A 394 7.96 16.13 -47.16
C GLY A 394 9.15 16.14 -46.21
N PHE A 395 8.87 16.55 -45.00
CA PHE A 395 9.82 16.53 -43.88
C PHE A 395 9.17 16.00 -42.63
N GLU A 396 9.94 15.30 -41.83
CA GLU A 396 9.59 15.02 -40.45
C GLU A 396 10.19 16.11 -39.54
N ALA A 397 9.35 16.69 -38.65
CA ALA A 397 9.74 17.67 -37.69
C ALA A 397 10.27 16.98 -36.43
N LEU A 398 11.54 17.10 -36.19
CA LEU A 398 12.27 16.45 -35.11
C LEU A 398 12.70 17.48 -34.07
N ILE A 399 12.14 17.41 -32.86
CA ILE A 399 12.49 18.31 -31.77
C ILE A 399 13.96 18.14 -31.36
N ARG A 400 14.61 19.24 -31.02
CA ARG A 400 15.96 19.32 -30.46
C ARG A 400 15.94 20.31 -29.29
N TRP A 401 16.67 20.01 -28.26
CA TRP A 401 16.84 20.92 -27.13
C TRP A 401 18.25 21.52 -27.16
N LYS A 402 18.34 22.81 -27.42
CA LYS A 402 19.59 23.55 -27.47
C LYS A 402 19.88 24.18 -26.11
N ARG A 403 20.84 23.64 -25.39
CA ARG A 403 21.23 24.09 -24.06
C ARG A 403 22.74 24.34 -24.03
N ASP A 404 23.15 25.49 -23.50
CA ASP A 404 24.57 25.89 -23.36
C ASP A 404 25.39 25.69 -24.64
N GLY A 405 24.78 25.96 -25.80
CA GLY A 405 25.41 25.78 -27.11
C GLY A 405 25.48 24.34 -27.61
N ARG A 406 24.96 23.35 -26.86
CA ARG A 406 24.90 21.94 -27.23
C ARG A 406 23.47 21.50 -27.55
N LEU A 407 23.35 20.52 -28.44
CA LEU A 407 22.06 19.87 -28.72
C LEU A 407 21.93 18.61 -27.83
N THR A 408 20.91 18.59 -26.99
CA THR A 408 20.53 17.41 -26.21
C THR A 408 19.67 16.49 -27.09
N SER A 409 19.96 15.17 -27.04
CA SER A 409 19.24 14.16 -27.83
C SER A 409 17.80 14.00 -27.34
N PRO A 410 16.81 13.87 -28.27
CA PRO A 410 15.43 13.54 -27.88
C PRO A 410 15.32 12.30 -27.00
N ALA A 411 16.12 11.27 -27.24
CA ALA A 411 16.16 10.05 -26.43
C ALA A 411 16.51 10.31 -24.94
N GLU A 412 17.11 11.46 -24.62
CA GLU A 412 17.48 11.84 -23.25
C GLU A 412 16.35 12.56 -22.52
N PHE A 413 15.53 13.37 -23.20
CA PHE A 413 14.52 14.21 -22.55
C PHE A 413 13.06 13.86 -22.87
N ILE A 414 12.77 13.21 -24.01
CA ILE A 414 11.40 12.83 -24.38
C ILE A 414 10.79 11.84 -23.35
N PRO A 415 11.49 10.76 -22.93
CA PRO A 415 10.95 9.87 -21.89
C PRO A 415 10.64 10.62 -20.58
N LEU A 416 11.49 11.57 -20.20
CA LEU A 416 11.31 12.41 -19.03
C LEU A 416 10.09 13.34 -19.19
N ALA A 417 9.92 13.94 -20.37
CA ALA A 417 8.77 14.78 -20.69
C ALA A 417 7.45 14.00 -20.64
N GLU A 418 7.47 12.75 -21.10
CA GLU A 418 6.30 11.86 -21.03
C GLU A 418 5.95 11.48 -19.59
N GLU A 419 6.92 11.08 -18.77
CA GLU A 419 6.69 10.72 -17.37
C GLU A 419 6.16 11.88 -16.54
N THR A 420 6.72 13.09 -16.75
CA THR A 420 6.35 14.30 -15.99
C THR A 420 5.13 15.03 -16.55
N GLY A 421 4.63 14.63 -17.74
CA GLY A 421 3.53 15.31 -18.43
C GLY A 421 3.94 16.57 -19.21
N LEU A 422 5.22 16.96 -19.18
CA LEU A 422 5.75 18.08 -19.95
C LEU A 422 5.67 17.86 -21.47
N ILE A 423 5.50 16.62 -21.92
CA ILE A 423 5.32 16.28 -23.33
C ILE A 423 4.09 16.96 -23.95
N VAL A 424 3.04 17.24 -23.15
CA VAL A 424 1.82 17.90 -23.64
C VAL A 424 2.09 19.36 -24.04
N PRO A 425 2.60 20.26 -23.17
CA PRO A 425 2.93 21.62 -23.56
C PRO A 425 4.05 21.67 -24.63
N ILE A 426 5.04 20.79 -24.56
CA ILE A 426 6.11 20.68 -25.58
C ILE A 426 5.50 20.31 -26.92
N GLY A 427 4.65 19.30 -26.99
CA GLY A 427 4.04 18.86 -28.23
C GLY A 427 3.08 19.89 -28.85
N ARG A 428 2.39 20.68 -28.02
CA ARG A 428 1.60 21.83 -28.49
C ARG A 428 2.49 22.87 -29.19
N TRP A 429 3.65 23.14 -28.62
CA TRP A 429 4.64 24.02 -29.23
C TRP A 429 5.20 23.43 -30.53
N VAL A 430 5.57 22.13 -30.53
CA VAL A 430 6.08 21.43 -31.74
C VAL A 430 5.09 21.52 -32.88
N LEU A 431 3.81 21.18 -32.65
CA LEU A 431 2.74 21.28 -33.67
C LEU A 431 2.61 22.71 -34.21
N SER A 432 2.62 23.71 -33.33
CA SER A 432 2.50 25.11 -33.71
C SER A 432 3.67 25.56 -34.59
N GLU A 433 4.88 25.23 -34.21
CA GLU A 433 6.10 25.61 -34.92
C GLU A 433 6.25 24.86 -36.25
N ALA A 434 5.92 23.55 -36.28
CA ALA A 434 5.97 22.74 -37.49
C ALA A 434 4.99 23.25 -38.54
N VAL A 435 3.73 23.52 -38.18
CA VAL A 435 2.72 24.06 -39.10
C VAL A 435 3.07 25.47 -39.54
N ARG A 436 3.57 26.34 -38.66
CA ARG A 436 4.06 27.68 -38.96
C ARG A 436 5.16 27.63 -40.03
N GLN A 437 6.17 26.77 -39.79
CA GLN A 437 7.31 26.64 -40.68
C GLN A 437 6.92 26.06 -42.03
N ALA A 438 6.08 25.04 -42.06
CA ALA A 438 5.57 24.46 -43.30
C ALA A 438 4.75 25.50 -44.11
N ALA A 439 3.89 26.27 -43.47
CA ALA A 439 3.15 27.34 -44.11
C ALA A 439 4.05 28.45 -44.70
N GLU A 440 5.17 28.75 -44.04
CA GLU A 440 6.17 29.69 -44.57
C GLU A 440 6.85 29.14 -45.81
N TRP A 441 7.27 27.87 -45.81
CA TRP A 441 7.81 27.22 -47.01
C TRP A 441 6.79 27.18 -48.16
N HIS A 442 5.52 26.82 -47.91
CA HIS A 442 4.46 26.78 -48.94
C HIS A 442 4.19 28.14 -49.57
N ARG A 443 4.40 29.26 -48.88
CA ARG A 443 4.29 30.62 -49.41
C ARG A 443 5.48 30.97 -50.33
N ARG A 444 6.68 30.48 -50.00
CA ARG A 444 7.91 30.78 -50.74
C ARG A 444 8.15 29.80 -51.89
N TYR A 445 7.82 28.51 -51.65
CA TYR A 445 8.01 27.45 -52.64
C TYR A 445 6.78 27.34 -53.55
N ARG A 446 6.97 27.74 -54.84
CA ARG A 446 5.91 27.73 -55.87
C ARG A 446 5.93 26.47 -56.74
N GLY A 447 6.59 25.40 -56.31
CA GLY A 447 6.63 24.10 -57.03
C GLY A 447 5.28 23.40 -57.06
N HIS A 448 5.13 22.43 -57.97
CA HIS A 448 3.87 21.70 -58.18
C HIS A 448 3.50 20.80 -57.01
N ASN A 449 4.50 20.30 -56.23
CA ASN A 449 4.30 19.47 -55.05
C ASN A 449 4.71 20.22 -53.79
N ARG A 450 3.73 20.67 -52.98
CA ARG A 450 4.00 21.25 -51.66
C ARG A 450 4.45 20.17 -50.69
N PRO A 451 5.58 20.34 -49.97
CA PRO A 451 6.08 19.32 -49.05
C PRO A 451 5.11 19.09 -47.89
N ARG A 452 4.90 17.84 -47.56
CA ARG A 452 4.17 17.42 -46.35
C ARG A 452 5.01 17.71 -45.10
N MET A 453 4.34 17.90 -43.96
CA MET A 453 4.98 18.04 -42.66
C MET A 453 4.48 16.93 -41.75
N ALA A 454 5.40 16.08 -41.32
CA ALA A 454 5.12 15.01 -40.36
C ALA A 454 5.53 15.44 -38.93
N VAL A 455 4.69 15.12 -37.97
CA VAL A 455 4.88 15.48 -36.53
C VAL A 455 4.52 14.31 -35.66
N ASN A 456 5.44 13.93 -34.79
CA ASN A 456 5.27 12.89 -33.78
C ASN A 456 4.27 13.32 -32.70
N VAL A 457 3.37 12.41 -32.29
CA VAL A 457 2.35 12.61 -31.26
C VAL A 457 2.42 11.48 -30.25
N SER A 458 2.70 11.83 -29.00
CA SER A 458 2.74 10.86 -27.90
C SER A 458 1.35 10.46 -27.42
N ARG A 459 1.28 9.35 -26.67
CA ARG A 459 0.05 8.87 -26.04
C ARG A 459 -0.63 9.96 -25.19
N ARG A 460 0.14 10.64 -24.31
CA ARG A 460 -0.43 11.69 -23.45
C ARG A 460 -0.98 12.88 -24.20
N GLN A 461 -0.48 13.14 -25.41
CA GLN A 461 -1.04 14.17 -26.27
C GLN A 461 -2.34 13.73 -26.94
N LEU A 462 -2.51 12.44 -27.27
CA LEU A 462 -3.79 11.91 -27.77
C LEU A 462 -4.88 11.95 -26.68
N GLU A 463 -4.50 11.76 -25.42
CA GLU A 463 -5.39 11.87 -24.26
C GLU A 463 -5.70 13.35 -23.89
N ASP A 464 -5.01 14.33 -24.49
CA ASP A 464 -5.23 15.75 -24.23
C ASP A 464 -6.43 16.28 -25.03
N GLU A 465 -7.50 16.65 -24.35
CA GLU A 465 -8.72 17.24 -24.96
C GLU A 465 -8.43 18.49 -25.82
N GLN A 466 -7.29 19.14 -25.63
CA GLN A 466 -6.90 20.33 -26.39
C GLN A 466 -6.21 20.01 -27.72
N LEU A 467 -5.83 18.78 -28.01
CA LEU A 467 -5.11 18.42 -29.23
C LEU A 467 -5.92 18.79 -30.48
N LEU A 468 -7.15 18.33 -30.57
CA LEU A 468 -8.02 18.59 -31.73
C LEU A 468 -8.36 20.09 -31.91
N PRO A 469 -8.76 20.85 -30.86
CA PRO A 469 -8.92 22.29 -30.94
C PRO A 469 -7.66 23.03 -31.44
N ILE A 470 -6.48 22.61 -31.01
CA ILE A 470 -5.21 23.22 -31.42
C ILE A 470 -4.94 22.96 -32.89
N VAL A 471 -5.02 21.71 -33.35
CA VAL A 471 -4.82 21.36 -34.76
C VAL A 471 -5.79 22.16 -35.65
N ARG A 472 -7.08 22.18 -35.33
CA ARG A 472 -8.10 22.95 -36.07
C ARG A 472 -7.76 24.44 -36.11
N ARG A 473 -7.34 25.04 -35.01
CA ARG A 473 -6.93 26.44 -34.92
C ARG A 473 -5.71 26.73 -35.81
N LEU A 474 -4.67 25.87 -35.75
CA LEU A 474 -3.44 26.06 -36.53
C LEU A 474 -3.70 25.97 -38.03
N LEU A 475 -4.46 24.97 -38.48
CA LEU A 475 -4.84 24.81 -39.89
C LEU A 475 -5.56 26.06 -40.39
N LYS A 476 -6.50 26.62 -39.61
CA LYS A 476 -7.23 27.84 -39.95
C LYS A 476 -6.33 29.09 -39.93
N GLN A 477 -5.52 29.25 -38.89
CA GLN A 477 -4.65 30.41 -38.64
C GLN A 477 -3.65 30.59 -39.78
N TYR A 478 -3.05 29.51 -40.25
CA TYR A 478 -2.04 29.55 -41.32
C TYR A 478 -2.60 29.23 -42.70
N SER A 479 -3.92 29.03 -42.82
CA SER A 479 -4.57 28.59 -44.08
C SER A 479 -3.83 27.39 -44.67
N PHE A 480 -3.46 26.43 -43.80
CA PHE A 480 -2.67 25.27 -44.15
C PHE A 480 -3.58 24.15 -44.68
N ASP A 481 -3.20 23.53 -45.78
CA ASP A 481 -3.93 22.38 -46.33
C ASP A 481 -3.80 21.18 -45.37
N PRO A 482 -4.90 20.68 -44.76
CA PRO A 482 -4.85 19.59 -43.81
C PRO A 482 -4.20 18.32 -44.36
N SER A 483 -4.33 18.04 -45.65
CA SER A 483 -3.76 16.85 -46.29
C SER A 483 -2.23 16.84 -46.36
N LEU A 484 -1.61 17.98 -46.10
CA LEU A 484 -0.16 18.16 -46.03
C LEU A 484 0.39 18.08 -44.61
N LEU A 485 -0.48 17.99 -43.59
CA LEU A 485 -0.08 17.66 -42.21
C LEU A 485 -0.25 16.16 -41.98
N MET A 486 0.81 15.51 -41.49
CA MET A 486 0.80 14.12 -41.10
C MET A 486 1.10 14.04 -39.60
N LEU A 487 0.32 13.28 -38.84
CA LEU A 487 0.59 12.98 -37.44
C LEU A 487 1.08 11.53 -37.32
N GLU A 488 2.24 11.37 -36.73
CA GLU A 488 2.91 10.08 -36.54
C GLU A 488 2.68 9.57 -35.10
N ILE A 489 2.26 8.33 -34.98
CA ILE A 489 1.84 7.73 -33.73
C ILE A 489 2.47 6.34 -33.64
N THR A 490 3.17 6.06 -32.54
CA THR A 490 3.79 4.74 -32.37
C THR A 490 2.76 3.64 -32.14
N GLU A 491 3.09 2.41 -32.52
CA GLU A 491 2.24 1.22 -32.33
C GLU A 491 1.78 1.09 -30.86
N SER A 492 2.69 1.28 -29.90
CA SER A 492 2.41 1.18 -28.47
C SER A 492 1.42 2.23 -27.95
N THR A 493 1.37 3.40 -28.60
CA THR A 493 0.45 4.48 -28.28
C THR A 493 -0.98 4.10 -28.62
N ILE A 494 -1.20 3.45 -29.75
CA ILE A 494 -2.53 3.03 -30.23
C ILE A 494 -3.08 1.88 -29.38
N MET A 495 -2.23 0.95 -28.93
CA MET A 495 -2.63 -0.25 -28.19
C MET A 495 -3.04 0.00 -26.73
N GLY A 496 -2.77 1.16 -26.16
CA GLY A 496 -2.96 1.44 -24.73
C GLY A 496 -4.41 1.65 -24.28
N ASP A 497 -5.15 2.54 -24.96
CA ASP A 497 -6.60 2.80 -24.79
C ASP A 497 -7.19 3.00 -26.17
N ALA A 498 -7.51 1.87 -26.80
CA ALA A 498 -7.91 1.84 -28.20
C ALA A 498 -9.20 2.64 -28.49
N ASP A 499 -10.13 2.71 -27.53
CA ASP A 499 -11.42 3.38 -27.75
C ASP A 499 -11.28 4.91 -27.73
N THR A 500 -10.55 5.47 -26.75
CA THR A 500 -10.27 6.91 -26.68
C THR A 500 -9.41 7.35 -27.86
N ALA A 501 -8.34 6.62 -28.17
CA ALA A 501 -7.48 6.92 -29.32
C ALA A 501 -8.27 6.91 -30.63
N ARG A 502 -9.14 5.91 -30.85
CA ARG A 502 -9.96 5.78 -32.05
C ARG A 502 -10.85 7.01 -32.29
N GLY A 503 -11.49 7.53 -31.25
CA GLY A 503 -12.32 8.72 -31.32
C GLY A 503 -11.55 9.94 -31.82
N VAL A 504 -10.41 10.24 -31.17
CA VAL A 504 -9.56 11.40 -31.51
C VAL A 504 -8.96 11.29 -32.93
N LEU A 505 -8.45 10.11 -33.30
CA LEU A 505 -7.86 9.87 -34.62
C LEU A 505 -8.89 10.02 -35.73
N LYS A 506 -10.11 9.53 -35.53
CA LYS A 506 -11.22 9.71 -36.48
C LYS A 506 -11.58 11.18 -36.67
N GLU A 507 -11.60 11.98 -35.61
CA GLU A 507 -11.87 13.41 -35.70
C GLU A 507 -10.73 14.17 -36.40
N LEU A 508 -9.47 13.85 -36.12
CA LEU A 508 -8.30 14.41 -36.79
C LEU A 508 -8.35 14.11 -38.32
N ARG A 509 -8.67 12.86 -38.67
CA ARG A 509 -8.86 12.49 -40.08
C ARG A 509 -10.05 13.22 -40.72
N GLY A 510 -11.12 13.44 -39.95
CA GLY A 510 -12.28 14.26 -40.39
C GLY A 510 -11.92 15.72 -40.73
N LEU A 511 -10.82 16.24 -40.15
CA LEU A 511 -10.24 17.53 -40.55
C LEU A 511 -9.43 17.46 -41.88
N GLY A 512 -9.15 16.26 -42.40
CA GLY A 512 -8.32 16.02 -43.58
C GLY A 512 -6.84 15.78 -43.28
N VAL A 513 -6.44 15.71 -42.01
CA VAL A 513 -5.07 15.42 -41.59
C VAL A 513 -4.74 13.95 -41.87
N LYS A 514 -3.51 13.67 -42.33
CA LYS A 514 -3.01 12.33 -42.59
C LYS A 514 -2.46 11.68 -41.30
N LEU A 515 -2.64 10.37 -41.17
CA LEU A 515 -2.19 9.60 -40.01
C LEU A 515 -1.15 8.56 -40.44
N ALA A 516 -0.06 8.47 -39.69
CA ALA A 516 0.97 7.46 -39.90
C ALA A 516 1.18 6.63 -38.60
N ILE A 517 1.38 5.33 -38.79
CA ILE A 517 1.89 4.48 -37.71
C ILE A 517 3.42 4.46 -37.80
N ASP A 518 4.06 4.71 -36.63
CA ASP A 518 5.53 4.81 -36.52
C ASP A 518 6.11 3.64 -35.74
N ASP A 519 7.40 3.37 -35.92
CA ASP A 519 8.17 2.29 -35.28
C ASP A 519 7.54 0.89 -35.48
N PHE A 520 6.88 0.64 -36.61
CA PHE A 520 6.20 -0.63 -36.87
C PHE A 520 7.17 -1.80 -36.85
N GLY A 521 6.84 -2.82 -36.01
CA GLY A 521 7.58 -4.06 -35.88
C GLY A 521 8.57 -4.11 -34.71
N THR A 522 8.67 -3.07 -33.88
CA THR A 522 9.51 -3.08 -32.67
C THR A 522 8.78 -3.65 -31.43
N GLY A 523 7.45 -3.84 -31.51
CA GLY A 523 6.57 -4.32 -30.46
C GLY A 523 5.91 -5.67 -30.76
N TYR A 524 4.89 -6.02 -29.99
CA TYR A 524 3.95 -7.11 -30.32
C TYR A 524 3.02 -6.67 -31.42
N SER A 525 3.51 -6.69 -32.67
CA SER A 525 2.74 -6.26 -33.85
C SER A 525 1.43 -7.03 -33.97
N SER A 526 0.35 -6.42 -33.53
CA SER A 526 -0.98 -6.93 -33.79
C SER A 526 -1.42 -6.40 -35.14
N LEU A 527 -1.45 -7.26 -36.17
CA LEU A 527 -2.03 -6.92 -37.49
C LEU A 527 -3.46 -6.39 -37.36
N SER A 528 -4.12 -6.59 -36.21
CA SER A 528 -5.43 -6.04 -35.90
C SER A 528 -5.44 -4.52 -35.86
N CYS A 529 -4.37 -3.86 -35.38
CA CYS A 529 -4.33 -2.40 -35.32
C CYS A 529 -4.36 -1.75 -36.73
N LEU A 530 -3.71 -2.36 -37.71
CA LEU A 530 -3.72 -1.88 -39.08
C LEU A 530 -5.11 -1.98 -39.73
N HIS A 531 -5.93 -2.91 -39.29
CA HIS A 531 -7.31 -3.08 -39.76
C HIS A 531 -8.30 -2.18 -39.00
N GLU A 532 -8.05 -1.92 -37.71
CA GLU A 532 -8.98 -1.19 -36.85
C GLU A 532 -8.87 0.34 -37.01
N PHE A 533 -7.71 0.84 -37.40
CA PHE A 533 -7.46 2.27 -37.57
C PHE A 533 -7.26 2.62 -39.06
N ASP A 534 -7.99 3.61 -39.50
CA ASP A 534 -7.87 4.12 -40.87
C ASP A 534 -6.57 4.94 -41.01
N LEU A 535 -5.45 4.29 -41.26
CA LEU A 535 -4.12 4.90 -41.41
C LEU A 535 -3.79 5.14 -42.86
N ASP A 536 -3.04 6.22 -43.17
CA ASP A 536 -2.62 6.58 -44.50
C ASP A 536 -1.20 6.11 -44.85
N VAL A 537 -0.33 6.00 -43.81
CA VAL A 537 1.10 5.71 -43.98
C VAL A 537 1.56 4.72 -42.91
N LEU A 538 2.43 3.78 -43.31
CA LEU A 538 3.18 2.90 -42.43
C LEU A 538 4.67 3.25 -42.51
N LYS A 539 5.30 3.59 -41.36
CA LYS A 539 6.73 3.81 -41.23
C LYS A 539 7.41 2.55 -40.72
N LEU A 540 8.36 2.03 -41.48
CA LEU A 540 9.17 0.86 -41.12
C LEU A 540 10.38 1.29 -40.30
N ASP A 541 10.50 0.77 -39.11
CA ASP A 541 11.66 1.03 -38.26
C ASP A 541 12.97 0.64 -38.94
N ARG A 542 14.03 1.38 -38.61
CA ARG A 542 15.39 1.19 -39.14
C ARG A 542 15.93 -0.25 -38.96
N SER A 543 15.45 -1.02 -38.00
CA SER A 543 15.90 -2.40 -37.78
C SER A 543 15.58 -3.30 -38.97
N PHE A 544 14.47 -3.07 -39.66
CA PHE A 544 14.14 -3.79 -40.90
C PHE A 544 15.09 -3.43 -42.06
N VAL A 545 15.51 -2.16 -42.13
CA VAL A 545 16.43 -1.69 -43.18
C VAL A 545 17.87 -2.15 -42.87
N ALA A 546 18.28 -2.16 -41.62
CA ALA A 546 19.59 -2.66 -41.20
C ALA A 546 19.77 -4.16 -41.44
N GLY A 547 18.67 -4.94 -41.35
CA GLY A 547 18.65 -6.39 -41.59
C GLY A 547 18.62 -6.81 -43.06
N LEU A 548 18.59 -5.85 -44.01
CA LEU A 548 18.56 -6.15 -45.44
C LEU A 548 19.81 -6.94 -45.87
N GLY A 549 19.57 -8.04 -46.62
CA GLY A 549 20.58 -9.05 -46.95
C GLY A 549 20.36 -10.40 -46.28
N ASN A 550 19.57 -10.44 -45.17
CA ASN A 550 19.08 -11.68 -44.59
C ASN A 550 17.79 -12.13 -45.31
N ARG A 551 17.79 -13.38 -45.80
CA ARG A 551 16.67 -13.94 -46.56
C ARG A 551 15.33 -13.89 -45.79
N ARG A 552 15.36 -14.11 -44.47
CA ARG A 552 14.17 -14.09 -43.62
C ARG A 552 13.61 -12.70 -43.44
N GLU A 553 14.46 -11.71 -43.18
CA GLU A 553 14.06 -10.32 -42.96
C GLU A 553 13.55 -9.69 -44.27
N SER A 554 14.20 -10.00 -45.38
CA SER A 554 13.74 -9.57 -46.72
C SER A 554 12.36 -10.16 -47.09
N ALA A 555 12.05 -11.40 -46.62
CA ALA A 555 10.73 -11.99 -46.85
C ALA A 555 9.64 -11.33 -45.98
N ILE A 556 9.95 -10.98 -44.73
CA ILE A 556 9.04 -10.26 -43.85
C ILE A 556 8.74 -8.87 -44.42
N LEU A 557 9.77 -8.15 -44.85
CA LEU A 557 9.63 -6.81 -45.42
C LEU A 557 8.69 -6.82 -46.62
N ARG A 558 8.83 -7.77 -47.57
CA ARG A 558 7.92 -7.92 -48.71
C ARG A 558 6.47 -8.18 -48.27
N ALA A 559 6.26 -9.03 -47.30
CA ALA A 559 4.93 -9.32 -46.76
C ALA A 559 4.28 -8.06 -46.14
N VAL A 560 5.08 -7.23 -45.44
CA VAL A 560 4.60 -5.95 -44.87
C VAL A 560 4.23 -4.96 -46.00
N MET A 561 5.05 -4.87 -47.07
CA MET A 561 4.71 -4.03 -48.24
C MET A 561 3.40 -4.44 -48.90
N GLU A 562 3.23 -5.73 -49.22
CA GLU A 562 2.01 -6.25 -49.83
C GLU A 562 0.77 -6.00 -48.97
N LEU A 563 0.92 -6.21 -47.64
CA LEU A 563 -0.16 -5.95 -46.68
C LEU A 563 -0.54 -4.47 -46.65
N SER A 564 0.43 -3.58 -46.54
CA SER A 564 0.23 -2.13 -46.48
C SER A 564 -0.45 -1.60 -47.70
N HIS A 565 0.01 -1.96 -48.88
CA HIS A 565 -0.59 -1.59 -50.16
C HIS A 565 -1.99 -2.18 -50.32
N GLY A 566 -2.20 -3.44 -49.89
CA GLY A 566 -3.51 -4.09 -49.86
C GLY A 566 -4.54 -3.37 -49.01
N LEU A 567 -4.07 -2.67 -47.94
CA LEU A 567 -4.89 -1.80 -47.07
C LEU A 567 -4.98 -0.34 -47.55
N GLY A 568 -4.36 0.00 -48.67
CA GLY A 568 -4.36 1.36 -49.24
C GLY A 568 -3.42 2.34 -48.54
N MET A 569 -2.45 1.85 -47.76
CA MET A 569 -1.44 2.66 -47.10
C MET A 569 -0.18 2.77 -47.95
N SER A 570 0.49 3.92 -47.90
CA SER A 570 1.85 4.09 -48.42
C SER A 570 2.87 3.68 -47.35
N VAL A 571 4.08 3.28 -47.77
CA VAL A 571 5.14 2.85 -46.86
C VAL A 571 6.35 3.81 -46.93
N VAL A 572 6.85 4.21 -45.75
CA VAL A 572 8.09 4.96 -45.56
C VAL A 572 9.12 4.05 -44.90
N ALA A 573 10.24 3.80 -45.52
CA ALA A 573 11.36 3.07 -44.90
C ALA A 573 12.33 4.03 -44.21
N GLU A 574 12.62 3.78 -42.94
CA GLU A 574 13.49 4.61 -42.10
C GLU A 574 14.92 4.07 -42.02
N GLY A 575 15.87 4.97 -41.72
CA GLY A 575 17.26 4.59 -41.47
C GLY A 575 18.01 4.11 -42.71
N ILE A 576 17.65 4.60 -43.89
CA ILE A 576 18.40 4.30 -45.13
C ILE A 576 19.76 5.00 -45.09
N GLU A 577 20.84 4.22 -45.06
CA GLU A 577 22.21 4.72 -44.95
C GLU A 577 23.03 4.43 -46.18
N THR A 578 22.69 3.41 -47.00
CA THR A 578 23.43 3.01 -48.18
C THR A 578 22.60 2.98 -49.46
N ALA A 579 23.29 3.10 -50.61
CA ALA A 579 22.67 3.02 -51.93
C ALA A 579 22.07 1.61 -52.20
N GLU A 580 22.70 0.57 -51.67
CA GLU A 580 22.23 -0.82 -51.79
C GLU A 580 20.86 -1.00 -51.08
N GLN A 581 20.74 -0.44 -49.85
CA GLN A 581 19.48 -0.45 -49.11
C GLN A 581 18.39 0.25 -49.92
N MET A 582 18.66 1.43 -50.43
CA MET A 582 17.72 2.18 -51.27
C MET A 582 17.32 1.40 -52.54
N ALA A 583 18.27 0.78 -53.23
CA ALA A 583 18.00 -0.02 -54.42
C ALA A 583 17.11 -1.23 -54.11
N PHE A 584 17.34 -1.92 -53.01
CA PHE A 584 16.52 -3.03 -52.56
C PHE A 584 15.10 -2.59 -52.23
N LEU A 585 14.94 -1.53 -51.45
CA LEU A 585 13.62 -0.99 -51.09
C LEU A 585 12.82 -0.57 -52.31
N ARG A 586 13.47 0.07 -53.28
CA ARG A 586 12.86 0.42 -54.56
C ARG A 586 12.43 -0.82 -55.37
N ALA A 587 13.23 -1.89 -55.34
CA ALA A 587 12.92 -3.14 -56.05
C ALA A 587 11.77 -3.92 -55.36
N THR A 588 11.39 -3.56 -54.13
CA THR A 588 10.27 -4.12 -53.38
C THR A 588 9.08 -3.17 -53.28
N ASP A 589 9.01 -2.20 -54.23
CA ASP A 589 7.93 -1.22 -54.37
C ASP A 589 7.66 -0.36 -53.11
N CYS A 590 8.70 -0.08 -52.29
CA CYS A 590 8.59 0.88 -51.23
C CYS A 590 8.41 2.30 -51.75
N ASP A 591 7.39 3.03 -51.27
CA ASP A 591 7.00 4.32 -51.82
C ASP A 591 7.99 5.43 -51.46
N PHE A 592 8.37 5.51 -50.18
CA PHE A 592 9.17 6.60 -49.63
C PHE A 592 10.33 6.09 -48.78
N GLY A 593 11.33 6.93 -48.62
CA GLY A 593 12.48 6.63 -47.80
C GLY A 593 12.99 7.84 -47.02
N GLN A 594 13.52 7.57 -45.84
CA GLN A 594 14.14 8.54 -44.94
C GLN A 594 15.43 7.93 -44.36
N GLY A 595 16.46 8.75 -44.26
CA GLY A 595 17.73 8.27 -43.66
C GLY A 595 18.91 9.16 -43.98
N TYR A 596 20.05 8.78 -43.43
CA TYR A 596 21.30 9.57 -43.56
C TYR A 596 21.92 9.50 -44.97
N LEU A 597 21.46 8.57 -45.76
CA LEU A 597 21.82 8.57 -47.20
C LEU A 597 21.34 9.85 -47.90
N PHE A 598 20.19 10.36 -47.52
CA PHE A 598 19.60 11.57 -48.11
C PHE A 598 20.09 12.81 -47.38
N ALA A 599 19.74 12.93 -46.08
CA ALA A 599 20.28 13.97 -45.20
C ALA A 599 20.07 13.61 -43.73
N LYS A 600 20.95 14.11 -42.85
CA LYS A 600 20.68 14.21 -41.40
C LYS A 600 19.61 15.27 -41.18
N PRO A 601 18.91 15.26 -40.01
CA PRO A 601 17.96 16.31 -39.64
C PRO A 601 18.56 17.71 -39.77
N LEU A 602 17.98 18.55 -40.62
CA LEU A 602 18.47 19.88 -41.03
C LEU A 602 17.76 20.98 -40.24
N GLY A 603 18.43 22.10 -39.99
CA GLY A 603 17.77 23.33 -39.56
C GLY A 603 16.87 23.92 -40.67
N ALA A 604 15.90 24.76 -40.30
CA ALA A 604 14.87 25.27 -41.22
C ALA A 604 15.43 25.86 -42.53
N ALA A 605 16.49 26.67 -42.47
CA ALA A 605 17.11 27.28 -43.64
C ALA A 605 17.78 26.24 -44.58
N ALA A 606 18.43 25.23 -44.01
CA ALA A 606 19.05 24.18 -44.79
C ALA A 606 18.00 23.24 -45.41
N ALA A 607 16.90 22.96 -44.70
CA ALA A 607 15.78 22.18 -45.21
C ALA A 607 15.06 22.93 -46.39
N GLU A 608 14.90 24.24 -46.28
CA GLU A 608 14.36 25.07 -47.37
C GLU A 608 15.25 25.03 -48.62
N ALA A 609 16.58 25.17 -48.42
CA ALA A 609 17.55 25.03 -49.51
C ALA A 609 17.51 23.64 -50.16
N TYR A 610 17.28 22.59 -49.35
CA TYR A 610 17.16 21.21 -49.82
C TYR A 610 15.94 21.00 -50.76
N LEU A 611 14.82 21.72 -50.56
CA LEU A 611 13.64 21.69 -51.43
C LEU A 611 13.93 22.23 -52.83
N THR A 612 14.84 23.20 -52.95
CA THR A 612 15.13 23.90 -54.20
C THR A 612 16.29 23.31 -54.99
N THR A 613 17.04 22.41 -54.38
CA THR A 613 18.19 21.79 -55.00
C THR A 613 17.79 20.43 -55.58
N PRO A 614 17.92 20.19 -56.89
CA PRO A 614 17.71 18.86 -57.45
C PRO A 614 18.70 17.90 -56.80
N MET A 615 18.23 16.75 -56.29
CA MET A 615 19.14 15.73 -55.78
C MET A 615 20.18 15.39 -56.83
N LEU A 616 21.45 15.63 -56.50
CA LEU A 616 22.57 15.14 -57.27
C LEU A 616 22.39 13.63 -57.45
N LYS A 617 22.47 13.20 -58.71
CA LYS A 617 22.49 11.80 -59.12
C LYS A 617 23.57 11.12 -58.30
N VAL A 618 23.22 10.42 -57.24
CA VAL A 618 24.09 9.41 -56.64
C VAL A 618 24.21 8.36 -57.71
N ALA A 619 25.39 8.30 -58.33
CA ALA A 619 25.76 7.43 -59.41
C ALA A 619 25.69 5.94 -59.00
#